data_89e37983cafbfa204c29f834b0ab57bc
#
_entry.id   89e37983cafbfa204c29f834b0ab57bc
#
_cell.length_a   1.000
_cell.length_b   1.000
_cell.length_c   1.000
_cell.angle_alpha   90.00
_cell.angle_beta   90.00
_cell.angle_gamma   90.00
#
_symmetry.space_group_name_H-M   'P 1'
#
loop_
_entity.id
_entity.type
_entity.pdbx_description
1 polymer ?
#
loop_
_entity_poly.entity_id
_entity_poly.type
_entity_poly.pdbx_seq_one_letter_code
_entity_poly.pdbx_strand_id
1 'polypeptide(L)'
;MSGRIINWVSAAATVLLAALVLLDLAIGRTGIGADNPLFREILWQIRFPRVMTALLAGASLALAGLQMQAVFRNPLADPHIMGVSGGAGFGAAVVTLLLPGSFVPGLFAGLSLTAAAFAGAIFSTLLVLLVSRRLRSGSSLLIFGVMAGFIFSALTSVLGYLAGEESLKIFYNWAAGSFSGTRTGQTVILSAVLLAGFLGTLRNAKGLDLILFGDDYADLSGASASRIRLRALMVASLLTGTVTACCGPLGFVGIVSPHIARRLCRSSRHGRILYPSLCIGAILAVAADLVSQHARIPLPIGSTLALFGIPIILSILLTRKIDLS
;
A
#
# COMPACT_ATOMS: atom_id res chain seq x y z
N MET A 1 12.18 -0.94 -30.22
CA MET A 1 10.78 -1.37 -30.04
C MET A 1 10.27 -1.23 -28.59
N SER A 2 11.06 -1.56 -27.57
CA SER A 2 10.62 -1.53 -26.14
C SER A 2 10.17 -0.14 -25.64
N GLY A 3 10.82 0.96 -26.04
CA GLY A 3 10.46 2.29 -25.56
C GLY A 3 9.07 2.78 -26.00
N ARG A 4 8.68 2.48 -27.23
CA ARG A 4 7.34 2.84 -27.75
C ARG A 4 6.23 2.10 -26.97
N ILE A 5 6.40 0.82 -26.69
CA ILE A 5 5.41 0.03 -25.92
C ILE A 5 5.22 0.63 -24.54
N ILE A 6 6.31 1.00 -23.86
CA ILE A 6 6.25 1.59 -22.51
C ILE A 6 5.50 2.92 -22.53
N ASN A 7 5.78 3.78 -23.52
CA ASN A 7 5.07 5.07 -23.66
C ASN A 7 3.57 4.86 -23.91
N TRP A 8 3.20 3.90 -24.78
CA TRP A 8 1.80 3.56 -25.03
C TRP A 8 1.10 3.00 -23.79
N VAL A 9 1.73 2.07 -23.07
CA VAL A 9 1.19 1.51 -21.82
C VAL A 9 1.02 2.61 -20.77
N SER A 10 2.02 3.49 -20.62
CA SER A 10 1.94 4.62 -19.68
C SER A 10 0.82 5.57 -20.04
N ALA A 11 0.69 5.96 -21.30
CA ALA A 11 -0.37 6.84 -21.79
C ALA A 11 -1.76 6.21 -21.58
N ALA A 12 -1.93 4.94 -21.99
CA ALA A 12 -3.19 4.22 -21.81
C ALA A 12 -3.58 4.08 -20.33
N ALA A 13 -2.62 3.76 -19.43
CA ALA A 13 -2.85 3.69 -18.00
C ALA A 13 -3.24 5.05 -17.42
N THR A 14 -2.60 6.13 -17.86
CA THR A 14 -2.96 7.50 -17.41
C THR A 14 -4.36 7.89 -17.86
N VAL A 15 -4.72 7.61 -19.12
CA VAL A 15 -6.06 7.90 -19.64
C VAL A 15 -7.13 7.09 -18.89
N LEU A 16 -6.88 5.79 -18.67
CA LEU A 16 -7.79 4.93 -17.91
C LEU A 16 -7.93 5.40 -16.47
N LEU A 17 -6.84 5.79 -15.81
CA LEU A 17 -6.87 6.33 -14.46
C LEU A 17 -7.69 7.62 -14.39
N ALA A 18 -7.46 8.55 -15.33
CA ALA A 18 -8.22 9.79 -15.40
C ALA A 18 -9.73 9.53 -15.61
N ALA A 19 -10.08 8.59 -16.50
CA ALA A 19 -11.46 8.20 -16.74
C ALA A 19 -12.12 7.61 -15.47
N LEU A 20 -11.41 6.72 -14.75
CA LEU A 20 -11.92 6.14 -13.50
C LEU A 20 -12.09 7.18 -12.39
N VAL A 21 -11.14 8.11 -12.26
CA VAL A 21 -11.21 9.21 -11.28
C VAL A 21 -12.42 10.11 -11.59
N LEU A 22 -12.62 10.49 -12.85
CA LEU A 22 -13.77 11.28 -13.28
C LEU A 22 -15.09 10.53 -13.04
N LEU A 23 -15.12 9.24 -13.34
CA LEU A 23 -16.28 8.39 -13.09
C LEU A 23 -16.64 8.33 -11.60
N ASP A 24 -15.64 8.13 -10.75
CA ASP A 24 -15.82 8.06 -9.29
C ASP A 24 -16.31 9.38 -8.71
N LEU A 25 -15.76 10.52 -9.18
CA LEU A 25 -16.22 11.85 -8.80
C LEU A 25 -17.66 12.12 -9.28
N ALA A 26 -18.04 11.63 -10.47
CA ALA A 26 -19.37 11.86 -11.06
C ALA A 26 -20.46 11.02 -10.40
N ILE A 27 -20.21 9.72 -10.21
CA ILE A 27 -21.27 8.78 -9.83
C ILE A 27 -21.54 8.79 -8.32
N GLY A 28 -20.58 8.99 -7.46
CA GLY A 28 -20.64 9.04 -5.99
C GLY A 28 -21.89 8.42 -5.33
N ARG A 29 -21.73 7.73 -4.22
CA ARG A 29 -22.80 6.96 -3.52
C ARG A 29 -24.05 7.76 -3.14
N THR A 30 -23.95 9.07 -2.99
CA THR A 30 -25.03 9.91 -2.45
C THR A 30 -26.22 10.12 -3.40
N GLY A 31 -26.13 9.68 -4.68
CA GLY A 31 -27.17 9.91 -5.68
C GLY A 31 -27.47 11.40 -5.93
N ILE A 32 -26.73 12.31 -5.29
CA ILE A 32 -26.90 13.76 -5.40
C ILE A 32 -26.27 14.20 -6.70
N GLY A 33 -27.12 14.58 -7.66
CA GLY A 33 -26.72 15.12 -8.96
C GLY A 33 -26.27 16.59 -8.89
N ALA A 34 -25.77 17.09 -10.01
CA ALA A 34 -25.27 18.45 -10.16
C ALA A 34 -26.30 19.55 -9.86
N ASP A 35 -27.59 19.24 -9.91
CA ASP A 35 -28.71 20.15 -9.66
C ASP A 35 -28.93 20.46 -8.17
N ASN A 36 -28.27 19.74 -7.27
CA ASN A 36 -28.43 19.93 -5.83
C ASN A 36 -27.44 21.02 -5.33
N PRO A 37 -27.87 22.01 -4.56
CA PRO A 37 -26.99 23.07 -4.04
C PRO A 37 -25.85 22.55 -3.17
N LEU A 38 -26.01 21.38 -2.52
CA LEU A 38 -24.97 20.73 -1.71
C LEU A 38 -23.97 19.93 -2.55
N PHE A 39 -24.17 19.78 -3.86
CA PHE A 39 -23.29 18.99 -4.73
C PHE A 39 -21.84 19.43 -4.66
N ARG A 40 -21.61 20.75 -4.73
CA ARG A 40 -20.26 21.33 -4.70
C ARG A 40 -19.54 21.04 -3.36
N GLU A 41 -20.26 21.13 -2.27
CA GLU A 41 -19.70 20.85 -0.94
C GLU A 41 -19.36 19.36 -0.77
N ILE A 42 -20.26 18.48 -1.15
CA ILE A 42 -20.06 17.03 -1.13
C ILE A 42 -18.91 16.62 -2.05
N LEU A 43 -18.79 17.25 -3.23
CA LEU A 43 -17.72 16.98 -4.16
C LEU A 43 -16.34 17.29 -3.55
N TRP A 44 -16.18 18.48 -2.95
CA TRP A 44 -14.89 18.91 -2.43
C TRP A 44 -14.53 18.39 -1.05
N GLN A 45 -15.53 18.16 -0.18
CA GLN A 45 -15.28 17.74 1.20
C GLN A 45 -15.32 16.21 1.40
N ILE A 46 -16.02 15.48 0.52
CA ILE A 46 -16.22 14.04 0.67
C ILE A 46 -15.63 13.25 -0.51
N ARG A 47 -16.10 13.55 -1.75
CA ARG A 47 -15.72 12.73 -2.90
C ARG A 47 -14.26 12.93 -3.30
N PHE A 48 -13.82 14.17 -3.46
CA PHE A 48 -12.47 14.49 -3.90
C PHE A 48 -11.38 13.95 -2.94
N PRO A 49 -11.44 14.17 -1.61
CA PRO A 49 -10.45 13.59 -0.69
C PRO A 49 -10.44 12.06 -0.72
N ARG A 50 -11.60 11.42 -0.85
CA ARG A 50 -11.71 9.97 -0.93
C ARG A 50 -11.02 9.41 -2.17
N VAL A 51 -11.36 9.91 -3.36
CA VAL A 51 -10.77 9.49 -4.64
C VAL A 51 -9.26 9.74 -4.66
N MET A 52 -8.82 10.92 -4.18
CA MET A 52 -7.40 11.24 -4.05
C MET A 52 -6.70 10.26 -3.10
N THR A 53 -7.32 9.92 -1.99
CA THR A 53 -6.77 8.93 -1.06
C THR A 53 -6.63 7.55 -1.70
N ALA A 54 -7.64 7.08 -2.43
CA ALA A 54 -7.58 5.82 -3.17
C ALA A 54 -6.41 5.81 -4.18
N LEU A 55 -6.32 6.87 -5.00
CA LEU A 55 -5.25 7.05 -5.98
C LEU A 55 -3.86 7.01 -5.32
N LEU A 56 -3.66 7.84 -4.29
CA LEU A 56 -2.38 7.97 -3.60
C LEU A 56 -1.98 6.69 -2.86
N ALA A 57 -2.95 6.04 -2.22
CA ALA A 57 -2.72 4.77 -1.52
C ALA A 57 -2.33 3.65 -2.50
N GLY A 58 -3.08 3.51 -3.60
CA GLY A 58 -2.79 2.51 -4.62
C GLY A 58 -1.41 2.72 -5.27
N ALA A 59 -1.09 3.96 -5.64
CA ALA A 59 0.21 4.34 -6.18
C ALA A 59 1.36 4.05 -5.20
N SER A 60 1.18 4.40 -3.93
CA SER A 60 2.18 4.18 -2.87
C SER A 60 2.45 2.69 -2.65
N LEU A 61 1.40 1.87 -2.54
CA LEU A 61 1.55 0.43 -2.35
C LEU A 61 2.20 -0.24 -3.56
N ALA A 62 1.89 0.21 -4.78
CA ALA A 62 2.54 -0.30 -6.00
C ALA A 62 4.05 -0.03 -6.01
N LEU A 63 4.49 1.17 -5.61
CA LEU A 63 5.91 1.50 -5.50
C LEU A 63 6.60 0.73 -4.37
N ALA A 64 5.93 0.56 -3.23
CA ALA A 64 6.44 -0.25 -2.13
C ALA A 64 6.62 -1.70 -2.56
N GLY A 65 5.61 -2.29 -3.22
CA GLY A 65 5.65 -3.65 -3.74
C GLY A 65 6.76 -3.86 -4.78
N LEU A 66 6.93 -2.90 -5.70
CA LEU A 66 8.00 -2.95 -6.69
C LEU A 66 9.38 -3.10 -6.05
N GLN A 67 9.64 -2.37 -4.96
CA GLN A 67 10.90 -2.44 -4.22
C GLN A 67 11.04 -3.75 -3.44
N MET A 68 9.96 -4.21 -2.79
CA MET A 68 9.98 -5.45 -2.02
C MET A 68 10.24 -6.67 -2.90
N GLN A 69 9.61 -6.72 -4.09
CA GLN A 69 9.86 -7.79 -5.05
C GLN A 69 11.32 -7.85 -5.50
N ALA A 70 12.00 -6.72 -5.62
CA ALA A 70 13.42 -6.67 -5.94
C ALA A 70 14.29 -7.11 -4.75
N VAL A 71 14.04 -6.58 -3.55
CA VAL A 71 14.81 -6.88 -2.33
C VAL A 71 14.77 -8.37 -1.99
N PHE A 72 13.58 -8.99 -2.10
CA PHE A 72 13.40 -10.40 -1.79
C PHE A 72 13.57 -11.32 -3.00
N ARG A 73 13.80 -10.78 -4.18
CA ARG A 73 13.86 -11.54 -5.46
C ARG A 73 12.66 -12.47 -5.61
N ASN A 74 11.54 -12.03 -5.12
CA ASN A 74 10.30 -12.78 -5.13
C ASN A 74 9.16 -11.92 -5.71
N PRO A 75 8.57 -12.31 -6.85
CA PRO A 75 7.49 -11.54 -7.47
C PRO A 75 6.20 -11.47 -6.65
N LEU A 76 6.08 -12.32 -5.63
CA LEU A 76 4.95 -12.36 -4.70
C LEU A 76 5.24 -11.63 -3.38
N ALA A 77 6.40 -10.95 -3.27
CA ALA A 77 6.71 -10.19 -2.08
C ALA A 77 5.78 -8.96 -1.98
N ASP A 78 5.07 -8.89 -0.86
CA ASP A 78 4.18 -7.79 -0.49
C ASP A 78 4.85 -6.92 0.59
N PRO A 79 4.72 -5.60 0.54
CA PRO A 79 5.25 -4.73 1.57
C PRO A 79 4.67 -5.00 2.98
N HIS A 80 3.46 -5.58 3.05
CA HIS A 80 2.84 -5.96 4.33
C HIS A 80 3.56 -7.12 5.05
N ILE A 81 4.25 -7.99 4.32
CA ILE A 81 4.99 -9.15 4.88
C ILE A 81 6.11 -8.71 5.84
N MET A 82 6.58 -7.47 5.73
CA MET A 82 7.62 -6.95 6.63
C MET A 82 7.15 -6.58 8.04
N GLY A 83 5.93 -6.94 8.42
CA GLY A 83 5.38 -6.62 9.74
C GLY A 83 5.00 -5.15 9.94
N VAL A 84 5.19 -4.27 8.94
CA VAL A 84 4.86 -2.84 9.04
C VAL A 84 3.37 -2.64 9.33
N SER A 85 2.52 -3.38 8.62
CA SER A 85 1.06 -3.33 8.86
C SER A 85 0.66 -3.98 10.18
N GLY A 86 1.37 -5.04 10.61
CA GLY A 86 1.19 -5.62 11.94
C GLY A 86 1.52 -4.62 13.05
N GLY A 87 2.66 -3.92 12.91
CA GLY A 87 3.05 -2.85 13.83
C GLY A 87 2.04 -1.69 13.85
N ALA A 88 1.55 -1.26 12.67
CA ALA A 88 0.48 -0.27 12.57
C ALA A 88 -0.80 -0.74 13.27
N GLY A 89 -1.19 -2.01 13.04
CA GLY A 89 -2.34 -2.64 13.70
C GLY A 89 -2.19 -2.70 15.22
N PHE A 90 -1.02 -3.05 15.72
CA PHE A 90 -0.72 -3.03 17.14
C PHE A 90 -0.80 -1.62 17.72
N GLY A 91 -0.21 -0.61 17.06
CA GLY A 91 -0.32 0.79 17.48
C GLY A 91 -1.77 1.27 17.53
N ALA A 92 -2.58 0.95 16.50
CA ALA A 92 -4.01 1.21 16.48
C ALA A 92 -4.75 0.52 17.64
N ALA A 93 -4.44 -0.77 17.87
CA ALA A 93 -5.03 -1.57 18.93
C ALA A 93 -4.74 -0.99 20.34
N VAL A 94 -3.52 -0.52 20.59
CA VAL A 94 -3.16 0.12 21.87
C VAL A 94 -4.08 1.30 22.17
N VAL A 95 -4.34 2.15 21.18
CA VAL A 95 -5.20 3.33 21.40
C VAL A 95 -6.68 2.97 21.48
N THR A 96 -7.15 2.07 20.61
CA THR A 96 -8.59 1.75 20.55
C THR A 96 -9.05 0.77 21.62
N LEU A 97 -8.19 -0.18 21.99
CA LEU A 97 -8.57 -1.29 22.87
C LEU A 97 -8.15 -1.09 24.33
N LEU A 98 -7.03 -0.37 24.59
CA LEU A 98 -6.56 -0.12 25.96
C LEU A 98 -7.05 1.21 26.53
N LEU A 99 -7.19 2.26 25.71
CA LEU A 99 -7.60 3.57 26.18
C LEU A 99 -9.13 3.70 26.04
N PRO A 100 -9.90 3.79 27.14
CA PRO A 100 -11.33 4.01 27.08
C PRO A 100 -11.66 5.27 26.28
N GLY A 101 -12.72 5.25 25.48
CA GLY A 101 -13.13 6.36 24.60
C GLY A 101 -13.36 7.71 25.29
N SER A 102 -13.41 7.75 26.63
CA SER A 102 -13.50 8.97 27.44
C SER A 102 -12.21 9.80 27.48
N PHE A 103 -11.05 9.23 27.11
CA PHE A 103 -9.75 9.94 27.17
C PHE A 103 -9.42 10.76 25.92
N VAL A 104 -10.12 10.56 24.81
CA VAL A 104 -9.84 11.28 23.56
C VAL A 104 -11.11 11.96 23.07
N PRO A 105 -11.25 13.30 23.21
CA PRO A 105 -12.40 14.04 22.68
C PRO A 105 -12.60 13.79 21.18
N GLY A 106 -13.85 13.65 20.71
CA GLY A 106 -14.21 13.15 19.39
C GLY A 106 -13.47 13.76 18.18
N LEU A 107 -13.06 15.04 18.25
CA LEU A 107 -12.31 15.70 17.19
C LEU A 107 -10.87 15.14 17.02
N PHE A 108 -10.27 14.64 18.09
CA PHE A 108 -8.90 14.09 18.12
C PHE A 108 -8.85 12.57 18.03
N ALA A 109 -9.98 11.88 18.18
CA ALA A 109 -10.03 10.42 18.15
C ALA A 109 -9.48 9.82 16.84
N GLY A 110 -9.87 10.37 15.70
CA GLY A 110 -9.37 9.93 14.40
C GLY A 110 -7.90 10.29 14.14
N LEU A 111 -7.42 11.42 14.69
CA LEU A 111 -6.01 11.82 14.60
C LEU A 111 -5.13 10.96 15.51
N SER A 112 -5.61 10.59 16.71
CA SER A 112 -4.88 9.74 17.64
C SER A 112 -4.74 8.31 17.09
N LEU A 113 -5.78 7.77 16.48
CA LEU A 113 -5.76 6.45 15.84
C LEU A 113 -4.74 6.39 14.69
N THR A 114 -4.80 7.36 13.76
CA THR A 114 -3.83 7.44 12.65
C THR A 114 -2.39 7.65 13.16
N ALA A 115 -2.20 8.51 14.15
CA ALA A 115 -0.89 8.76 14.75
C ALA A 115 -0.33 7.52 15.46
N ALA A 116 -1.16 6.79 16.20
CA ALA A 116 -0.78 5.56 16.88
C ALA A 116 -0.45 4.43 15.88
N ALA A 117 -1.25 4.28 14.83
CA ALA A 117 -0.96 3.35 13.75
C ALA A 117 0.35 3.70 13.03
N PHE A 118 0.60 4.99 12.78
CA PHE A 118 1.85 5.46 12.18
C PHE A 118 3.06 5.23 13.09
N ALA A 119 2.93 5.50 14.38
CA ALA A 119 3.97 5.21 15.38
C ALA A 119 4.30 3.72 15.45
N GLY A 120 3.28 2.86 15.44
CA GLY A 120 3.44 1.41 15.37
C GLY A 120 4.11 0.92 14.08
N ALA A 121 3.78 1.54 12.93
CA ALA A 121 4.43 1.27 11.66
C ALA A 121 5.93 1.68 11.69
N ILE A 122 6.23 2.86 12.25
CA ILE A 122 7.62 3.33 12.43
C ILE A 122 8.38 2.36 13.36
N PHE A 123 7.81 1.98 14.48
CA PHE A 123 8.43 1.06 15.43
C PHE A 123 8.78 -0.27 14.76
N SER A 124 7.82 -0.89 14.05
CA SER A 124 8.07 -2.11 13.28
C SER A 124 9.15 -1.92 12.22
N THR A 125 9.09 -0.81 11.48
CA THR A 125 10.11 -0.46 10.47
C THR A 125 11.49 -0.37 11.07
N LEU A 126 11.66 0.35 12.18
CA LEU A 126 12.95 0.50 12.86
C LEU A 126 13.48 -0.86 13.33
N LEU A 127 12.61 -1.72 13.85
CA LEU A 127 12.98 -3.07 14.28
C LEU A 127 13.50 -3.90 13.10
N VAL A 128 12.81 -3.88 11.96
CA VAL A 128 13.23 -4.56 10.74
C VAL A 128 14.55 -3.98 10.20
N LEU A 129 14.71 -2.65 10.21
CA LEU A 129 15.94 -1.99 9.74
C LEU A 129 17.15 -2.29 10.65
N LEU A 130 16.95 -2.34 11.96
CA LEU A 130 17.99 -2.72 12.91
C LEU A 130 18.49 -4.14 12.65
N VAL A 131 17.54 -5.08 12.48
CA VAL A 131 17.85 -6.49 12.23
C VAL A 131 18.42 -6.71 10.83
N SER A 132 17.97 -5.94 9.83
CA SER A 132 18.47 -6.03 8.45
C SER A 132 19.98 -5.78 8.32
N ARG A 133 20.56 -5.02 9.27
CA ARG A 133 22.03 -4.79 9.32
C ARG A 133 22.81 -6.03 9.73
N ARG A 134 22.17 -6.96 10.47
CA ARG A 134 22.78 -8.22 10.92
C ARG A 134 22.49 -9.39 9.99
N LEU A 135 21.34 -9.36 9.32
CA LEU A 135 20.91 -10.40 8.39
C LEU A 135 21.40 -10.08 6.98
N ARG A 136 22.31 -10.91 6.46
CA ARG A 136 22.86 -10.75 5.10
C ARG A 136 21.95 -11.29 4.01
N SER A 137 21.08 -12.27 4.34
CA SER A 137 20.17 -12.93 3.39
C SER A 137 18.81 -12.24 3.33
N GLY A 138 18.30 -12.00 2.10
CA GLY A 138 16.94 -11.52 1.89
C GLY A 138 15.88 -12.46 2.46
N SER A 139 16.09 -13.79 2.36
CA SER A 139 15.17 -14.79 2.91
C SER A 139 15.09 -14.74 4.44
N SER A 140 16.23 -14.59 5.13
CA SER A 140 16.24 -14.44 6.59
C SER A 140 15.52 -13.17 7.04
N LEU A 141 15.66 -12.09 6.29
CA LEU A 141 14.97 -10.83 6.56
C LEU A 141 13.45 -10.95 6.34
N LEU A 142 13.03 -11.70 5.30
CA LEU A 142 11.64 -11.99 5.04
C LEU A 142 11.01 -12.78 6.21
N ILE A 143 11.69 -13.86 6.65
CA ILE A 143 11.23 -14.68 7.78
C ILE A 143 11.11 -13.82 9.03
N PHE A 144 12.11 -12.97 9.32
CA PHE A 144 12.06 -12.08 10.45
C PHE A 144 10.85 -11.11 10.39
N GLY A 145 10.59 -10.51 9.22
CA GLY A 145 9.43 -9.62 9.02
C GLY A 145 8.10 -10.33 9.28
N VAL A 146 7.95 -11.55 8.77
CA VAL A 146 6.76 -12.39 8.99
C VAL A 146 6.60 -12.72 10.48
N MET A 147 7.68 -13.13 11.15
CA MET A 147 7.64 -13.43 12.59
C MET A 147 7.29 -12.20 13.43
N ALA A 148 7.86 -11.03 13.11
CA ALA A 148 7.49 -9.77 13.75
C ALA A 148 6.00 -9.45 13.56
N GLY A 149 5.47 -9.66 12.35
CA GLY A 149 4.05 -9.51 12.06
C GLY A 149 3.17 -10.43 12.91
N PHE A 150 3.55 -11.69 13.09
CA PHE A 150 2.84 -12.62 13.97
C PHE A 150 2.88 -12.20 15.45
N ILE A 151 4.01 -11.69 15.94
CA ILE A 151 4.11 -11.16 17.30
C ILE A 151 3.14 -9.99 17.48
N PHE A 152 3.13 -9.01 16.57
CA PHE A 152 2.19 -7.88 16.64
C PHE A 152 0.74 -8.34 16.56
N SER A 153 0.43 -9.32 15.71
CA SER A 153 -0.90 -9.89 15.60
C SER A 153 -1.34 -10.59 16.89
N ALA A 154 -0.45 -11.38 17.53
CA ALA A 154 -0.72 -12.02 18.80
C ALA A 154 -0.97 -11.01 19.92
N LEU A 155 -0.13 -9.96 20.01
CA LEU A 155 -0.32 -8.88 20.98
C LEU A 155 -1.66 -8.15 20.75
N THR A 156 -2.00 -7.85 19.51
CA THR A 156 -3.29 -7.25 19.13
C THR A 156 -4.46 -8.14 19.54
N SER A 157 -4.36 -9.45 19.35
CA SER A 157 -5.40 -10.39 19.74
C SER A 157 -5.60 -10.46 21.26
N VAL A 158 -4.50 -10.39 22.03
CA VAL A 158 -4.60 -10.32 23.51
C VAL A 158 -5.32 -9.03 23.93
N LEU A 159 -4.98 -7.88 23.34
CA LEU A 159 -5.66 -6.62 23.62
C LEU A 159 -7.15 -6.71 23.26
N GLY A 160 -7.47 -7.32 22.11
CA GLY A 160 -8.85 -7.53 21.67
C GLY A 160 -9.67 -8.40 22.64
N TYR A 161 -9.04 -9.41 23.23
CA TYR A 161 -9.70 -10.27 24.24
C TYR A 161 -10.09 -9.50 25.51
N LEU A 162 -9.30 -8.49 25.88
CA LEU A 162 -9.51 -7.67 27.07
C LEU A 162 -10.43 -6.47 26.83
N ALA A 163 -10.74 -6.16 25.58
CA ALA A 163 -11.45 -4.94 25.20
C ALA A 163 -12.97 -5.12 25.23
N GLY A 164 -13.70 -4.00 25.39
CA GLY A 164 -15.16 -3.97 25.25
C GLY A 164 -15.62 -3.99 23.80
N GLU A 165 -16.87 -4.36 23.58
CA GLU A 165 -17.48 -4.52 22.24
C GLU A 165 -17.38 -3.27 21.34
N GLU A 166 -17.57 -2.08 21.90
CA GLU A 166 -17.51 -0.81 21.17
C GLU A 166 -16.10 -0.53 20.66
N SER A 167 -15.10 -0.73 21.50
CA SER A 167 -13.67 -0.61 21.14
C SER A 167 -13.27 -1.60 20.03
N LEU A 168 -13.72 -2.84 20.16
CA LEU A 168 -13.52 -3.86 19.12
C LEU A 168 -14.15 -3.45 17.79
N LYS A 169 -15.37 -2.91 17.80
CA LYS A 169 -16.04 -2.44 16.59
C LYS A 169 -15.26 -1.32 15.89
N ILE A 170 -14.72 -0.37 16.66
CA ILE A 170 -13.89 0.73 16.12
C ILE A 170 -12.61 0.14 15.48
N PHE A 171 -11.93 -0.75 16.19
CA PHE A 171 -10.71 -1.38 15.70
C PHE A 171 -10.97 -2.20 14.41
N TYR A 172 -11.99 -3.05 14.38
CA TYR A 172 -12.32 -3.85 13.21
C TYR A 172 -12.74 -3.02 12.01
N ASN A 173 -13.47 -1.92 12.22
CA ASN A 173 -13.81 -1.00 11.14
C ASN A 173 -12.55 -0.37 10.52
N TRP A 174 -11.59 0.02 11.34
CA TRP A 174 -10.30 0.52 10.84
C TRP A 174 -9.50 -0.59 10.14
N ALA A 175 -9.42 -1.78 10.72
CA ALA A 175 -8.68 -2.92 10.18
C ALA A 175 -9.28 -3.45 8.86
N ALA A 176 -10.56 -3.24 8.62
CA ALA A 176 -11.21 -3.59 7.36
C ALA A 176 -10.76 -2.75 6.17
N GLY A 177 -10.17 -1.58 6.44
CA GLY A 177 -9.66 -0.64 5.44
C GLY A 177 -10.75 0.22 4.81
N SER A 178 -10.47 1.51 4.66
CA SER A 178 -11.39 2.48 4.06
C SER A 178 -10.64 3.67 3.47
N PHE A 179 -11.13 4.20 2.35
CA PHE A 179 -10.70 5.50 1.82
C PHE A 179 -11.60 6.65 2.29
N SER A 180 -12.70 6.31 2.96
CA SER A 180 -13.64 7.30 3.51
C SER A 180 -13.12 7.90 4.81
N GLY A 181 -13.46 9.15 5.07
CA GLY A 181 -13.11 9.82 6.34
C GLY A 181 -11.68 10.35 6.40
N THR A 182 -10.90 10.26 5.31
CA THR A 182 -9.61 10.93 5.22
C THR A 182 -9.79 12.45 5.14
N ARG A 183 -9.04 13.15 5.99
CA ARG A 183 -9.03 14.61 6.02
C ARG A 183 -8.03 15.14 5.00
N THR A 184 -8.23 16.37 4.54
CA THR A 184 -7.32 17.06 3.60
C THR A 184 -5.85 17.01 4.06
N GLY A 185 -5.59 17.14 5.37
CA GLY A 185 -4.24 17.02 5.92
C GLY A 185 -3.60 15.64 5.70
N GLN A 186 -4.38 14.56 5.80
CA GLN A 186 -3.90 13.19 5.53
C GLN A 186 -3.60 12.99 4.04
N THR A 187 -4.43 13.54 3.15
CA THR A 187 -4.19 13.51 1.70
C THR A 187 -2.92 14.27 1.32
N VAL A 188 -2.64 15.40 1.97
CA VAL A 188 -1.38 16.14 1.79
C VAL A 188 -0.18 15.31 2.24
N ILE A 189 -0.26 14.65 3.40
CA ILE A 189 0.80 13.76 3.90
C ILE A 189 1.04 12.60 2.93
N LEU A 190 -0.03 11.94 2.47
CA LEU A 190 0.06 10.86 1.49
C LEU A 190 0.72 11.32 0.18
N SER A 191 0.38 12.52 -0.30
CA SER A 191 0.97 13.11 -1.51
C SER A 191 2.46 13.39 -1.32
N ALA A 192 2.85 13.98 -0.21
CA ALA A 192 4.26 14.27 0.11
C ALA A 192 5.08 12.99 0.25
N VAL A 193 4.53 11.98 0.92
CA VAL A 193 5.19 10.67 1.10
C VAL A 193 5.28 9.92 -0.22
N LEU A 194 4.25 9.95 -1.06
CA LEU A 194 4.29 9.36 -2.39
C LEU A 194 5.38 10.02 -3.25
N LEU A 195 5.47 11.36 -3.26
CA LEU A 195 6.48 12.08 -3.99
C LEU A 195 7.90 11.72 -3.51
N ALA A 196 8.12 11.72 -2.20
CA ALA A 196 9.39 11.31 -1.61
C ALA A 196 9.74 9.85 -1.95
N GLY A 197 8.75 8.96 -1.86
CA GLY A 197 8.88 7.55 -2.22
C GLY A 197 9.18 7.34 -3.70
N PHE A 198 8.52 8.10 -4.59
CA PHE A 198 8.79 8.07 -6.03
C PHE A 198 10.23 8.49 -6.34
N LEU A 199 10.66 9.62 -5.80
CA LEU A 199 12.02 10.12 -5.98
C LEU A 199 13.07 9.15 -5.40
N GLY A 200 12.79 8.58 -4.21
CA GLY A 200 13.63 7.56 -3.58
C GLY A 200 13.75 6.30 -4.43
N THR A 201 12.63 5.81 -4.97
CA THR A 201 12.60 4.63 -5.85
C THR A 201 13.33 4.92 -7.17
N LEU A 202 13.12 6.10 -7.75
CA LEU A 202 13.77 6.49 -9.01
C LEU A 202 15.31 6.54 -8.84
N ARG A 203 15.79 7.14 -7.75
CA ARG A 203 17.24 7.17 -7.43
C ARG A 203 17.82 5.78 -7.19
N ASN A 204 17.05 4.85 -6.64
CA ASN A 204 17.47 3.50 -6.33
C ASN A 204 17.23 2.49 -7.48
N ALA A 205 16.54 2.89 -8.56
CA ALA A 205 16.06 2.00 -9.62
C ALA A 205 17.18 1.16 -10.27
N LYS A 206 18.34 1.78 -10.58
CA LYS A 206 19.50 1.04 -11.12
C LYS A 206 20.05 0.05 -10.11
N GLY A 207 20.10 0.41 -8.83
CA GLY A 207 20.53 -0.48 -7.76
C GLY A 207 19.58 -1.68 -7.61
N LEU A 208 18.26 -1.44 -7.67
CA LEU A 208 17.26 -2.50 -7.65
C LEU A 208 17.44 -3.47 -8.83
N ASP A 209 17.79 -2.98 -10.03
CA ASP A 209 18.10 -3.85 -11.17
C ASP A 209 19.34 -4.71 -10.88
N LEU A 210 20.38 -4.19 -10.23
CA LEU A 210 21.60 -4.94 -9.93
C LEU A 210 21.38 -6.05 -8.89
N ILE A 211 20.64 -5.78 -7.80
CA ILE A 211 20.39 -6.79 -6.76
C ILE A 211 19.52 -7.96 -7.23
N LEU A 212 18.80 -7.85 -8.35
CA LEU A 212 18.10 -8.98 -8.94
C LEU A 212 19.03 -10.10 -9.38
N PHE A 213 20.27 -9.76 -9.83
CA PHE A 213 21.29 -10.74 -10.25
C PHE A 213 22.10 -11.34 -9.09
N GLY A 214 21.92 -10.83 -7.88
CA GLY A 214 22.60 -11.27 -6.68
C GLY A 214 23.31 -10.13 -5.96
N ASP A 215 23.53 -10.32 -4.66
CA ASP A 215 24.21 -9.33 -3.84
C ASP A 215 25.68 -9.22 -4.24
N ASP A 216 26.34 -10.36 -4.45
CA ASP A 216 27.75 -10.44 -4.91
C ASP A 216 27.93 -9.76 -6.26
N TYR A 217 26.99 -9.92 -7.18
CA TYR A 217 27.01 -9.26 -8.48
C TYR A 217 26.90 -7.73 -8.34
N ALA A 218 26.01 -7.25 -7.45
CA ALA A 218 25.87 -5.83 -7.19
C ALA A 218 27.17 -5.25 -6.57
N ASP A 219 27.75 -5.94 -5.60
CA ASP A 219 28.97 -5.51 -4.92
C ASP A 219 30.18 -5.51 -5.88
N LEU A 220 30.34 -6.54 -6.72
CA LEU A 220 31.36 -6.60 -7.77
C LEU A 220 31.17 -5.50 -8.83
N SER A 221 29.94 -5.06 -9.07
CA SER A 221 29.62 -3.94 -9.96
C SER A 221 29.88 -2.57 -9.33
N GLY A 222 30.45 -2.49 -8.12
CA GLY A 222 30.72 -1.25 -7.39
C GLY A 222 29.51 -0.65 -6.67
N ALA A 223 28.36 -1.35 -6.64
CA ALA A 223 27.18 -0.92 -5.95
C ALA A 223 27.03 -1.72 -4.65
N SER A 224 26.84 -1.05 -3.51
CA SER A 224 26.65 -1.74 -2.23
C SER A 224 25.22 -2.31 -2.12
N ALA A 225 25.10 -3.64 -2.23
CA ALA A 225 23.82 -4.36 -2.12
C ALA A 225 23.10 -4.04 -0.80
N SER A 226 23.84 -3.97 0.31
CA SER A 226 23.30 -3.62 1.62
C SER A 226 22.67 -2.22 1.64
N ARG A 227 23.32 -1.21 1.05
CA ARG A 227 22.80 0.16 0.98
C ARG A 227 21.57 0.26 0.07
N ILE A 228 21.57 -0.47 -1.05
CA ILE A 228 20.43 -0.53 -1.97
C ILE A 228 19.23 -1.12 -1.24
N ARG A 229 19.42 -2.25 -0.56
CA ARG A 229 18.38 -2.94 0.22
C ARG A 229 17.84 -2.05 1.33
N LEU A 230 18.71 -1.42 2.12
CA LEU A 230 18.31 -0.54 3.21
C LEU A 230 17.45 0.63 2.71
N ARG A 231 17.85 1.28 1.61
CA ARG A 231 17.05 2.37 1.00
C ARG A 231 15.69 1.88 0.53
N ALA A 232 15.65 0.74 -0.12
CA ALA A 232 14.39 0.14 -0.59
C ALA A 232 13.45 -0.18 0.59
N LEU A 233 13.98 -0.77 1.66
CA LEU A 233 13.22 -1.07 2.86
C LEU A 233 12.65 0.20 3.52
N MET A 234 13.48 1.25 3.67
CA MET A 234 13.04 2.52 4.24
C MET A 234 11.91 3.15 3.42
N VAL A 235 12.08 3.23 2.10
CA VAL A 235 11.07 3.84 1.22
C VAL A 235 9.79 3.02 1.21
N ALA A 236 9.87 1.71 1.07
CA ALA A 236 8.70 0.84 1.06
C ALA A 236 7.94 0.87 2.39
N SER A 237 8.66 0.84 3.52
CA SER A 237 8.04 0.93 4.84
C SER A 237 7.37 2.28 5.08
N LEU A 238 7.99 3.38 4.65
CA LEU A 238 7.39 4.71 4.75
C LEU A 238 6.09 4.80 3.95
N LEU A 239 6.11 4.35 2.70
CA LEU A 239 4.93 4.31 1.83
C LEU A 239 3.81 3.45 2.43
N THR A 240 4.13 2.22 2.80
CA THR A 240 3.15 1.26 3.35
C THR A 240 2.64 1.69 4.72
N GLY A 241 3.53 2.14 5.60
CA GLY A 241 3.15 2.59 6.95
C GLY A 241 2.21 3.79 6.93
N THR A 242 2.47 4.77 6.05
CA THR A 242 1.60 5.94 5.90
C THR A 242 0.24 5.55 5.33
N VAL A 243 0.19 4.70 4.29
CA VAL A 243 -1.08 4.20 3.75
C VAL A 243 -1.85 3.42 4.80
N THR A 244 -1.20 2.49 5.50
CA THR A 244 -1.86 1.69 6.54
C THR A 244 -2.39 2.56 7.69
N ALA A 245 -1.65 3.57 8.10
CA ALA A 245 -2.08 4.48 9.16
C ALA A 245 -3.32 5.30 8.76
N CYS A 246 -3.40 5.74 7.49
CA CYS A 246 -4.51 6.57 7.00
C CYS A 246 -5.73 5.74 6.57
N CYS A 247 -5.51 4.58 5.98
CA CYS A 247 -6.55 3.81 5.26
C CYS A 247 -6.81 2.42 5.86
N GLY A 248 -6.06 2.02 6.90
CA GLY A 248 -6.02 0.63 7.34
C GLY A 248 -5.13 -0.26 6.44
N PRO A 249 -4.96 -1.53 6.79
CA PRO A 249 -4.15 -2.47 6.02
C PRO A 249 -4.81 -2.82 4.68
N LEU A 250 -4.10 -2.57 3.56
CA LEU A 250 -4.57 -2.79 2.20
C LEU A 250 -3.59 -3.71 1.44
N GLY A 251 -3.90 -4.98 1.32
CA GLY A 251 -3.07 -5.95 0.63
C GLY A 251 -3.26 -6.02 -0.89
N PHE A 252 -2.46 -6.87 -1.55
CA PHE A 252 -2.53 -7.27 -2.94
C PHE A 252 -2.09 -6.23 -3.98
N VAL A 253 -2.31 -4.93 -3.78
CA VAL A 253 -1.93 -3.87 -4.74
C VAL A 253 -0.44 -3.91 -5.02
N GLY A 254 0.39 -4.08 -3.98
CA GLY A 254 1.85 -4.16 -4.09
C GLY A 254 2.35 -5.38 -4.87
N ILE A 255 1.61 -6.48 -4.87
CA ILE A 255 1.95 -7.68 -5.66
C ILE A 255 1.52 -7.51 -7.12
N VAL A 256 0.26 -7.16 -7.30
CA VAL A 256 -0.41 -7.21 -8.62
C VAL A 256 0.11 -6.13 -9.56
N SER A 257 0.25 -4.89 -9.07
CA SER A 257 0.58 -3.74 -9.92
C SER A 257 1.92 -3.85 -10.63
N PRO A 258 3.05 -4.16 -9.95
CA PRO A 258 4.32 -4.32 -10.64
C PRO A 258 4.35 -5.53 -11.58
N HIS A 259 3.59 -6.58 -11.26
CA HIS A 259 3.50 -7.75 -12.12
C HIS A 259 2.80 -7.43 -13.44
N ILE A 260 1.63 -6.78 -13.39
CA ILE A 260 0.91 -6.33 -14.58
C ILE A 260 1.78 -5.37 -15.40
N ALA A 261 2.47 -4.43 -14.73
CA ALA A 261 3.35 -3.47 -15.38
C ALA A 261 4.48 -4.17 -16.16
N ARG A 262 5.15 -5.18 -15.55
CA ARG A 262 6.20 -5.95 -16.24
C ARG A 262 5.67 -6.67 -17.47
N ARG A 263 4.49 -7.28 -17.36
CA ARG A 263 3.86 -8.03 -18.45
C ARG A 263 3.48 -7.12 -19.61
N LEU A 264 2.83 -5.99 -19.33
CA LEU A 264 2.40 -5.02 -20.36
C LEU A 264 3.59 -4.31 -21.01
N CYS A 265 4.56 -3.86 -20.22
CA CYS A 265 5.75 -3.15 -20.70
C CYS A 265 6.81 -4.09 -21.32
N ARG A 266 6.67 -5.41 -21.16
CA ARG A 266 7.66 -6.41 -21.58
C ARG A 266 9.08 -6.02 -21.10
N SER A 267 9.20 -5.56 -19.87
CA SER A 267 10.44 -5.05 -19.30
C SER A 267 10.48 -5.34 -17.80
N SER A 268 11.67 -5.74 -17.30
CA SER A 268 11.92 -5.91 -15.87
C SER A 268 12.74 -4.76 -15.27
N ARG A 269 13.19 -3.79 -16.08
CA ARG A 269 13.99 -2.64 -15.60
C ARG A 269 13.12 -1.72 -14.76
N HIS A 270 13.51 -1.51 -13.50
CA HIS A 270 12.76 -0.71 -12.52
C HIS A 270 12.47 0.71 -13.01
N GLY A 271 13.46 1.39 -13.61
CA GLY A 271 13.26 2.75 -14.13
C GLY A 271 12.21 2.86 -15.25
N ARG A 272 11.90 1.75 -15.95
CA ARG A 272 10.90 1.74 -17.03
C ARG A 272 9.51 1.35 -16.55
N ILE A 273 9.43 0.49 -15.54
CA ILE A 273 8.15 -0.03 -15.03
C ILE A 273 7.61 0.75 -13.83
N LEU A 274 8.40 1.66 -13.26
CA LEU A 274 8.07 2.46 -12.08
C LEU A 274 6.78 3.24 -12.29
N TYR A 275 6.70 4.08 -13.33
CA TYR A 275 5.51 4.88 -13.61
C TYR A 275 4.29 4.02 -14.00
N PRO A 276 4.39 3.03 -14.93
CA PRO A 276 3.28 2.10 -15.18
C PRO A 276 2.78 1.37 -13.93
N SER A 277 3.67 0.92 -13.05
CA SER A 277 3.28 0.26 -11.79
C SER A 277 2.47 1.18 -10.89
N LEU A 278 2.91 2.44 -10.75
CA LEU A 278 2.21 3.47 -10.00
C LEU A 278 0.79 3.69 -10.53
N CYS A 279 0.65 3.88 -11.85
CA CYS A 279 -0.66 4.08 -12.49
C CYS A 279 -1.58 2.87 -12.30
N ILE A 280 -1.06 1.64 -12.48
CA ILE A 280 -1.84 0.42 -12.32
C ILE A 280 -2.29 0.25 -10.86
N GLY A 281 -1.43 0.57 -9.88
CA GLY A 281 -1.81 0.54 -8.47
C GLY A 281 -2.92 1.52 -8.13
N ALA A 282 -2.82 2.74 -8.66
CA ALA A 282 -3.88 3.74 -8.52
C ALA A 282 -5.19 3.29 -9.17
N ILE A 283 -5.12 2.70 -10.39
CA ILE A 283 -6.29 2.13 -11.09
C ILE A 283 -6.97 1.05 -10.23
N LEU A 284 -6.19 0.11 -9.68
CA LEU A 284 -6.74 -0.97 -8.86
C LEU A 284 -7.44 -0.44 -7.61
N ALA A 285 -6.84 0.55 -6.94
CA ALA A 285 -7.41 1.13 -5.73
C ALA A 285 -8.69 1.95 -6.01
N VAL A 286 -8.70 2.78 -7.06
CA VAL A 286 -9.87 3.56 -7.48
C VAL A 286 -10.99 2.63 -7.98
N ALA A 287 -10.66 1.58 -8.75
CA ALA A 287 -11.65 0.60 -9.18
C ALA A 287 -12.25 -0.18 -8.01
N ALA A 288 -11.43 -0.54 -7.00
CA ALA A 288 -11.93 -1.17 -5.79
C ALA A 288 -12.84 -0.24 -4.98
N ASP A 289 -12.52 1.06 -4.94
CA ASP A 289 -13.36 2.06 -4.29
C ASP A 289 -14.71 2.22 -4.98
N LEU A 290 -14.73 2.32 -6.31
CA LEU A 290 -15.94 2.34 -7.13
C LEU A 290 -16.84 1.14 -6.81
N VAL A 291 -16.31 -0.08 -6.82
CA VAL A 291 -17.08 -1.29 -6.51
C VAL A 291 -17.57 -1.28 -5.07
N SER A 292 -16.72 -0.89 -4.12
CA SER A 292 -17.10 -0.78 -2.70
C SER A 292 -18.27 0.18 -2.48
N GLN A 293 -18.29 1.31 -3.17
CA GLN A 293 -19.32 2.34 -3.02
C GLN A 293 -20.68 1.93 -3.60
N HIS A 294 -20.65 1.19 -4.72
CA HIS A 294 -21.88 0.83 -5.45
C HIS A 294 -22.52 -0.48 -4.97
N ALA A 295 -21.87 -1.20 -4.07
CA ALA A 295 -22.48 -2.34 -3.39
C ALA A 295 -23.64 -1.86 -2.50
N ARG A 296 -24.71 -2.66 -2.37
CA ARG A 296 -25.88 -2.35 -1.51
C ARG A 296 -25.45 -1.99 -0.08
N ILE A 297 -24.47 -2.71 0.43
CA ILE A 297 -23.77 -2.43 1.69
C ILE A 297 -22.32 -2.12 1.33
N PRO A 298 -21.71 -1.01 1.82
CA PRO A 298 -20.32 -0.69 1.51
C PRO A 298 -19.42 -1.85 1.88
N LEU A 299 -18.66 -2.32 0.91
CA LEU A 299 -17.69 -3.38 1.14
C LEU A 299 -16.40 -2.79 1.73
N PRO A 300 -15.76 -3.48 2.68
CA PRO A 300 -14.42 -3.11 3.13
C PRO A 300 -13.43 -3.09 1.96
N ILE A 301 -12.62 -2.05 1.88
CA ILE A 301 -11.65 -1.89 0.77
C ILE A 301 -10.63 -3.02 0.74
N GLY A 302 -10.16 -3.46 1.92
CA GLY A 302 -9.24 -4.60 2.02
C GLY A 302 -9.82 -5.87 1.38
N SER A 303 -11.09 -6.18 1.64
CA SER A 303 -11.79 -7.33 1.04
C SER A 303 -11.99 -7.16 -0.47
N THR A 304 -12.36 -5.96 -0.92
CA THR A 304 -12.57 -5.69 -2.35
C THR A 304 -11.27 -5.83 -3.15
N LEU A 305 -10.15 -5.32 -2.61
CA LEU A 305 -8.82 -5.49 -3.21
C LEU A 305 -8.39 -6.96 -3.23
N ALA A 306 -8.72 -7.73 -2.19
CA ALA A 306 -8.45 -9.16 -2.16
C ALA A 306 -9.21 -9.91 -3.25
N LEU A 307 -10.50 -9.60 -3.45
CA LEU A 307 -11.33 -10.19 -4.50
C LEU A 307 -10.78 -9.92 -5.90
N PHE A 308 -10.16 -8.76 -6.14
CA PHE A 308 -9.49 -8.48 -7.41
C PHE A 308 -8.09 -9.10 -7.48
N GLY A 309 -7.33 -9.03 -6.39
CA GLY A 309 -5.93 -9.43 -6.36
C GLY A 309 -5.73 -10.94 -6.43
N ILE A 310 -6.53 -11.71 -5.68
CA ILE A 310 -6.35 -13.18 -5.58
C ILE A 310 -6.51 -13.87 -6.95
N PRO A 311 -7.54 -13.61 -7.78
CA PRO A 311 -7.64 -14.23 -9.10
C PRO A 311 -6.47 -13.90 -10.01
N ILE A 312 -5.98 -12.66 -9.96
CA ILE A 312 -4.83 -12.22 -10.75
C ILE A 312 -3.57 -12.98 -10.31
N ILE A 313 -3.32 -13.11 -9.00
CA ILE A 313 -2.17 -13.85 -8.47
C ILE A 313 -2.26 -15.34 -8.85
N LEU A 314 -3.43 -15.93 -8.74
CA LEU A 314 -3.64 -17.33 -9.15
C LEU A 314 -3.36 -17.51 -10.65
N SER A 315 -3.82 -16.59 -11.50
CA SER A 315 -3.53 -16.65 -12.93
C SER A 315 -2.03 -16.57 -13.22
N ILE A 316 -1.28 -15.76 -12.45
CA ILE A 316 0.17 -15.63 -12.54
C ILE A 316 0.86 -16.96 -12.19
N LEU A 317 0.44 -17.59 -11.09
CA LEU A 317 1.02 -18.84 -10.62
C LEU A 317 0.75 -19.99 -11.58
N LEU A 318 -0.46 -20.08 -12.13
CA LEU A 318 -0.85 -21.12 -13.08
C LEU A 318 -0.12 -20.96 -14.43
N THR A 319 0.05 -19.73 -14.91
CA THR A 319 0.75 -19.47 -16.18
C THR A 319 2.25 -19.82 -16.11
N ARG A 320 2.90 -19.62 -14.93
CA ARG A 320 4.31 -20.01 -14.73
C ARG A 320 4.57 -21.52 -14.77
N LYS A 321 3.58 -22.34 -14.46
CA LYS A 321 3.69 -23.81 -14.56
C LYS A 321 3.77 -24.34 -16.02
N ILE A 322 3.27 -23.54 -16.96
CA ILE A 322 3.26 -23.91 -18.39
C ILE A 322 4.62 -23.61 -19.05
N ASP A 323 5.39 -22.63 -18.53
CA ASP A 323 6.71 -22.27 -19.07
C ASP A 323 7.88 -23.13 -18.51
N LEU A 324 7.61 -24.07 -17.57
CA LEU A 324 8.59 -24.95 -16.95
C LEU A 324 8.41 -26.43 -17.34
N SER A 325 7.46 -26.75 -18.23
CA SER A 325 7.24 -28.06 -18.84
C SER A 325 7.55 -28.01 -20.35
#